data_26c313a12c8048f9a785de3384d14f64
#
_entry.id   26c313a12c8048f9a785de3384d14f64
#
_cell.length_a   1.000
_cell.length_b   1.000
_cell.length_c   1.000
_cell.angle_alpha   90.00
_cell.angle_beta   90.00
_cell.angle_gamma   90.00
#
_symmetry.space_group_name_H-M   'P 1'
#
loop_
_entity.id
_entity.type
_entity.pdbx_description
1 polymer ?
#
loop_
_entity_poly.entity_id
_entity_poly.type
_entity_poly.pdbx_seq_one_letter_code
_entity_poly.pdbx_strand_id
1 'polypeptide(L)'
;MEKDETVGGGVMEGRSHRGETRHPGVTVEGVATPVSAAAQSRPGRGKAKGRARGSAGLSIPRHFTEAGVDPFDQVEWELRTANISNEKGETVFEQTDVEIPAKWSQLATNVVVSKYFRGHVGTPERERSVKQLIGRVVGRIADWGIEGGYFATESDVDSFRAELKHLLVQQKMAFNSPVWFNLGVADTPQQASACFINSVDDTMESIMGLARTEAMLFKGGSGAGSNLSSIRSSREQLAGGGVASGPVSFMRGFDSFAGVIKSGGKTRRAAKMVILNVDHPDIREFINSKSDEEKKAWALIDAGYDGGFNVPGGAYDSIAFQNANHSVRVTDSFMRSAEANGSWDTKAVTSGDVVETFKARDILREMADSAHLLSLIHI
;
A
#
# COMPACT_ATOMS: atom_id res chain seq x y z
N MET A 1 22.43 -51.56 42.79
CA MET A 1 21.42 -52.49 42.29
C MET A 1 20.99 -51.93 40.96
N GLU A 2 21.77 -52.11 39.86
CA GLU A 2 21.78 -53.27 38.97
C GLU A 2 20.41 -53.68 38.50
N LYS A 3 20.10 -53.44 37.23
CA LYS A 3 20.24 -54.31 36.02
C LYS A 3 19.78 -53.45 34.82
N ASP A 4 20.51 -53.14 33.90
CA ASP A 4 21.05 -53.73 32.68
C ASP A 4 20.13 -54.78 32.02
N GLU A 5 19.70 -54.47 30.77
CA GLU A 5 19.51 -55.44 29.70
C GLU A 5 19.34 -54.71 28.33
N THR A 6 20.42 -54.80 27.59
CA THR A 6 20.55 -54.65 26.15
C THR A 6 19.98 -55.88 25.44
N VAL A 7 19.53 -55.73 24.18
CA VAL A 7 19.52 -56.64 23.00
C VAL A 7 18.54 -56.01 21.97
N GLY A 8 18.74 -55.80 20.70
CA GLY A 8 19.72 -56.28 19.77
C GLY A 8 19.19 -55.90 18.39
N GLY A 9 20.08 -55.62 17.46
CA GLY A 9 19.82 -55.16 16.12
C GLY A 9 19.13 -56.17 15.18
N GLY A 10 18.67 -55.65 14.07
CA GLY A 10 18.15 -56.42 12.95
C GLY A 10 18.09 -55.58 11.70
N VAL A 11 19.18 -55.54 10.94
CA VAL A 11 19.22 -55.12 9.53
C VAL A 11 18.56 -56.21 8.71
N MET A 12 17.61 -55.82 7.84
CA MET A 12 17.22 -56.65 6.69
C MET A 12 17.14 -55.78 5.44
N GLU A 13 18.11 -56.00 4.57
CA GLU A 13 18.06 -55.74 3.14
C GLU A 13 17.03 -56.64 2.44
N GLY A 14 16.40 -56.11 1.41
CA GLY A 14 16.10 -57.02 0.34
C GLY A 14 14.80 -56.82 -0.42
N ARG A 15 14.98 -56.36 -1.63
CA ARG A 15 14.30 -56.75 -2.89
C ARG A 15 13.10 -55.95 -3.39
N SER A 16 13.44 -55.28 -4.48
CA SER A 16 12.58 -54.83 -5.56
C SER A 16 11.53 -55.88 -6.00
N HIS A 17 10.29 -55.45 -6.12
CA HIS A 17 9.38 -56.00 -7.12
C HIS A 17 8.64 -54.87 -7.83
N ARG A 18 8.96 -54.74 -9.15
CA ARG A 18 8.14 -54.00 -10.12
C ARG A 18 6.80 -54.71 -10.23
N GLY A 19 5.73 -53.94 -10.11
CA GLY A 19 4.39 -54.33 -10.48
C GLY A 19 3.73 -53.15 -11.15
N GLU A 20 3.83 -53.11 -12.50
CA GLU A 20 3.03 -52.23 -13.34
C GLU A 20 1.57 -52.67 -13.25
N THR A 21 0.71 -51.83 -12.67
CA THR A 21 -0.72 -51.88 -12.94
C THR A 21 -1.11 -50.65 -13.69
N ARG A 22 -1.28 -50.82 -15.00
CA ARG A 22 -1.92 -49.85 -15.91
C ARG A 22 -3.38 -49.71 -15.48
N HIS A 23 -3.78 -48.49 -15.04
CA HIS A 23 -5.15 -48.06 -15.07
C HIS A 23 -5.41 -47.22 -16.34
N PRO A 24 -6.59 -47.36 -16.97
CA PRO A 24 -6.86 -46.77 -18.30
C PRO A 24 -6.93 -45.24 -18.19
N GLY A 25 -6.30 -44.60 -19.17
CA GLY A 25 -6.19 -43.16 -19.26
C GLY A 25 -7.56 -42.47 -19.38
N VAL A 26 -7.74 -41.51 -18.51
CA VAL A 26 -8.67 -40.40 -18.76
C VAL A 26 -7.83 -39.33 -19.45
N THR A 27 -7.96 -39.24 -20.78
CA THR A 27 -7.50 -38.11 -21.55
C THR A 27 -8.32 -36.88 -21.15
N VAL A 28 -7.77 -36.05 -20.31
CA VAL A 28 -8.25 -34.68 -20.16
C VAL A 28 -7.53 -33.88 -21.25
N GLU A 29 -8.10 -33.83 -22.42
CA GLU A 29 -7.83 -32.78 -23.40
C GLU A 29 -8.43 -31.48 -22.84
N GLY A 30 -7.68 -30.79 -22.02
CA GLY A 30 -7.89 -29.44 -21.63
C GLY A 30 -6.66 -28.65 -22.00
N VAL A 31 -6.62 -28.21 -23.23
CA VAL A 31 -5.63 -27.25 -23.75
C VAL A 31 -5.61 -26.06 -22.80
N ALA A 32 -4.62 -26.02 -21.93
CA ALA A 32 -4.18 -24.78 -21.33
C ALA A 32 -3.58 -23.94 -22.46
N THR A 33 -4.42 -23.22 -23.18
CA THR A 33 -3.96 -22.04 -23.89
C THR A 33 -3.27 -21.16 -22.84
N PRO A 34 -2.01 -20.75 -23.07
CA PRO A 34 -1.45 -19.71 -22.23
C PRO A 34 -2.43 -18.57 -22.35
N VAL A 35 -2.97 -18.13 -21.22
CA VAL A 35 -3.65 -16.84 -21.12
C VAL A 35 -2.56 -15.86 -21.49
N SER A 36 -2.46 -15.58 -22.79
CA SER A 36 -1.88 -14.38 -23.29
C SER A 36 -2.46 -13.32 -22.37
N ALA A 37 -1.59 -12.65 -21.63
CA ALA A 37 -1.95 -11.40 -21.04
C ALA A 37 -2.52 -10.58 -22.21
N ALA A 38 -3.83 -10.68 -22.40
CA ALA A 38 -4.57 -9.68 -23.09
C ALA A 38 -4.28 -8.45 -22.27
N ALA A 39 -3.16 -7.78 -22.60
CA ALA A 39 -3.12 -6.37 -22.54
C ALA A 39 -4.51 -5.99 -23.03
N GLN A 40 -5.42 -5.69 -22.09
CA GLN A 40 -6.57 -4.88 -22.44
C GLN A 40 -5.93 -3.77 -23.22
N SER A 41 -6.14 -3.81 -24.52
CA SER A 41 -5.72 -2.77 -25.41
C SER A 41 -6.28 -1.52 -24.75
N ARG A 42 -5.42 -0.81 -24.03
CA ARG A 42 -5.64 0.59 -23.74
C ARG A 42 -6.15 1.12 -25.06
N PRO A 43 -7.33 1.76 -25.10
CA PRO A 43 -7.80 2.38 -26.33
C PRO A 43 -6.57 3.02 -26.91
N GLY A 44 -6.14 2.54 -28.05
CA GLY A 44 -4.78 2.66 -28.54
C GLY A 44 -4.34 4.06 -28.24
N ARG A 45 -3.14 4.18 -27.65
CA ARG A 45 -2.45 5.47 -27.56
C ARG A 45 -2.56 6.03 -28.97
N GLY A 46 -3.68 6.74 -29.19
CA GLY A 46 -3.89 7.45 -30.44
C GLY A 46 -2.61 8.22 -30.53
N LYS A 47 -1.81 7.98 -31.55
CA LYS A 47 -0.60 8.76 -31.86
C LYS A 47 -0.95 10.15 -31.43
N ALA A 48 -0.27 10.65 -30.39
CA ALA A 48 -0.63 11.94 -29.78
C ALA A 48 -0.80 12.84 -30.98
N LYS A 49 -2.06 13.15 -31.29
CA LYS A 49 -2.38 14.01 -32.43
C LYS A 49 -1.56 15.21 -32.13
N GLY A 50 -0.53 15.44 -32.97
CA GLY A 50 0.43 16.49 -32.70
C GLY A 50 -0.38 17.69 -32.28
N ARG A 51 -0.16 18.13 -31.03
CA ARG A 51 -0.90 19.21 -30.42
C ARG A 51 -0.89 20.33 -31.43
N ALA A 52 -2.05 20.75 -31.89
CA ALA A 52 -2.16 21.77 -32.94
C ALA A 52 -1.17 22.88 -32.56
N ARG A 53 -0.23 23.20 -33.46
CA ARG A 53 0.70 24.30 -33.32
C ARG A 53 -0.11 25.56 -33.03
N GLY A 54 -0.24 25.95 -31.75
CA GLY A 54 -1.08 27.07 -31.34
C GLY A 54 -1.36 27.22 -29.85
N SER A 55 -1.15 26.19 -28.99
CA SER A 55 -1.18 26.44 -27.55
C SER A 55 0.24 26.78 -27.09
N ALA A 56 0.49 28.04 -26.73
CA ALA A 56 1.70 28.42 -26.04
C ALA A 56 1.88 27.49 -24.82
N GLY A 57 3.05 26.85 -24.69
CA GLY A 57 3.38 26.07 -23.52
C GLY A 57 3.40 26.93 -22.26
N LEU A 58 3.67 26.35 -21.11
CA LEU A 58 3.81 27.09 -19.86
C LEU A 58 5.08 27.93 -19.87
N SER A 59 4.96 29.19 -19.55
CA SER A 59 6.09 30.05 -19.21
C SER A 59 6.35 29.97 -17.71
N ILE A 60 7.58 29.67 -17.34
CA ILE A 60 8.02 29.49 -15.94
C ILE A 60 8.95 30.63 -15.56
N PRO A 61 8.44 31.71 -14.94
CA PRO A 61 9.29 32.79 -14.47
C PRO A 61 10.15 32.30 -13.28
N ARG A 62 11.40 32.78 -13.22
CA ARG A 62 12.25 32.58 -12.06
C ARG A 62 11.74 33.40 -10.88
N HIS A 63 11.73 32.79 -9.70
CA HIS A 63 11.31 33.45 -8.45
C HIS A 63 12.39 33.35 -7.36
N PHE A 64 12.96 32.18 -7.19
CA PHE A 64 13.97 31.89 -6.17
C PHE A 64 15.39 31.81 -6.77
N THR A 65 15.50 31.67 -8.08
CA THR A 65 16.76 31.32 -8.73
C THR A 65 17.16 32.36 -9.79
N GLU A 66 18.46 32.40 -10.08
CA GLU A 66 19.05 33.23 -11.13
C GLU A 66 19.48 32.38 -12.34
N ALA A 67 19.46 32.98 -13.53
CA ALA A 67 19.89 32.28 -14.74
C ALA A 67 21.40 31.98 -14.68
N GLY A 68 21.76 30.75 -15.02
CA GLY A 68 23.18 30.33 -15.04
C GLY A 68 23.76 29.95 -13.67
N VAL A 69 22.96 30.02 -12.58
CA VAL A 69 23.40 29.61 -11.24
C VAL A 69 22.66 28.32 -10.84
N ASP A 70 23.39 27.24 -10.56
CA ASP A 70 22.78 26.02 -10.03
C ASP A 70 22.44 26.24 -8.55
N PRO A 71 21.18 25.97 -8.13
CA PRO A 71 20.78 26.10 -6.73
C PRO A 71 21.60 25.26 -5.75
N PHE A 72 22.24 24.20 -6.20
CA PHE A 72 23.14 23.41 -5.35
C PHE A 72 24.43 24.16 -5.00
N ASP A 73 24.90 25.09 -5.86
CA ASP A 73 26.10 25.90 -5.60
C ASP A 73 25.82 27.03 -4.58
N GLN A 74 24.55 27.30 -4.30
CA GLN A 74 24.11 28.30 -3.32
C GLN A 74 23.91 27.71 -1.91
N VAL A 75 24.24 26.45 -1.73
CA VAL A 75 24.07 25.71 -0.47
C VAL A 75 25.44 25.28 0.04
N GLU A 76 25.67 25.47 1.31
CA GLU A 76 26.83 24.90 1.99
C GLU A 76 26.57 23.39 2.22
N TRP A 77 27.56 22.57 1.85
CA TRP A 77 27.51 21.11 1.93
C TRP A 77 28.53 20.60 2.92
N GLU A 78 28.14 19.52 3.63
CA GLU A 78 29.03 18.81 4.53
C GLU A 78 28.86 17.31 4.39
N LEU A 79 29.87 16.55 4.82
CA LEU A 79 29.82 15.09 4.89
C LEU A 79 29.35 14.68 6.29
N ARG A 80 28.35 13.82 6.34
CA ARG A 80 27.78 13.30 7.58
C ARG A 80 27.73 11.78 7.59
N THR A 81 27.64 11.22 8.79
CA THR A 81 27.24 9.84 8.99
C THR A 81 25.74 9.79 9.31
N ALA A 82 25.00 8.99 8.57
CA ALA A 82 23.61 8.68 8.86
C ALA A 82 23.55 7.32 9.59
N ASN A 83 22.93 7.26 10.75
CA ASN A 83 22.73 6.02 11.47
C ASN A 83 21.33 5.90 12.06
N ILE A 84 20.88 4.66 12.25
CA ILE A 84 19.65 4.31 12.96
C ILE A 84 19.98 3.16 13.92
N SER A 85 19.61 3.33 15.18
CA SER A 85 19.71 2.29 16.19
C SER A 85 18.33 1.74 16.55
N ASN A 86 18.28 0.49 16.99
CA ASN A 86 17.08 -0.11 17.55
C ASN A 86 16.89 0.32 19.01
N GLU A 87 15.81 -0.14 19.65
CA GLU A 87 15.50 0.16 21.06
C GLU A 87 16.57 -0.32 22.04
N LYS A 88 17.39 -1.29 21.64
CA LYS A 88 18.52 -1.81 22.44
C LYS A 88 19.81 -1.01 22.24
N GLY A 89 19.80 0.02 21.40
CA GLY A 89 20.96 0.83 21.07
C GLY A 89 21.90 0.22 20.01
N GLU A 90 21.55 -0.92 19.43
CA GLU A 90 22.35 -1.53 18.37
C GLU A 90 22.11 -0.83 17.03
N THR A 91 23.19 -0.56 16.29
CA THR A 91 23.10 0.09 14.98
C THR A 91 22.52 -0.89 13.94
N VAL A 92 21.34 -0.55 13.40
CA VAL A 92 20.66 -1.32 12.34
C VAL A 92 20.90 -0.76 10.95
N PHE A 93 21.37 0.46 10.85
CA PHE A 93 21.72 1.11 9.59
C PHE A 93 22.81 2.14 9.82
N GLU A 94 23.85 2.14 8.98
CA GLU A 94 24.89 3.15 8.95
C GLU A 94 25.34 3.41 7.52
N GLN A 95 25.57 4.67 7.19
CA GLN A 95 26.24 5.10 5.98
C GLN A 95 27.06 6.36 6.29
N THR A 96 28.36 6.28 6.08
CA THR A 96 29.32 7.39 6.25
C THR A 96 29.48 8.20 4.98
N ASP A 97 30.09 9.37 5.09
CA ASP A 97 30.49 10.23 3.99
C ASP A 97 29.32 10.58 3.04
N VAL A 98 28.16 10.84 3.62
CA VAL A 98 27.00 11.30 2.84
C VAL A 98 26.98 12.82 2.74
N GLU A 99 26.92 13.33 1.51
CA GLU A 99 26.90 14.77 1.23
C GLU A 99 25.48 15.32 1.44
N ILE A 100 25.35 16.18 2.45
CA ILE A 100 24.08 16.74 2.92
C ILE A 100 24.20 18.25 3.03
N PRO A 101 23.13 19.05 2.76
CA PRO A 101 23.14 20.47 3.06
C PRO A 101 23.39 20.73 4.55
N ALA A 102 24.34 21.60 4.89
CA ALA A 102 24.76 21.88 6.27
C ALA A 102 23.60 22.34 7.17
N LYS A 103 22.60 22.99 6.61
CA LYS A 103 21.40 23.46 7.33
C LYS A 103 20.38 22.36 7.65
N TRP A 104 20.48 21.16 7.07
CA TRP A 104 19.55 20.10 7.36
C TRP A 104 19.81 19.50 8.75
N SER A 105 18.75 19.10 9.44
CA SER A 105 18.89 18.43 10.74
C SER A 105 19.49 17.02 10.59
N GLN A 106 20.12 16.50 11.64
CA GLN A 106 20.59 15.11 11.67
C GLN A 106 19.45 14.11 11.48
N LEU A 107 18.27 14.41 12.02
CA LEU A 107 17.07 13.58 11.81
C LEU A 107 16.70 13.52 10.31
N ALA A 108 16.69 14.66 9.61
CA ALA A 108 16.44 14.70 8.17
C ALA A 108 17.48 13.89 7.41
N THR A 109 18.76 14.01 7.78
CA THR A 109 19.85 13.20 7.23
C THR A 109 19.58 11.70 7.38
N ASN A 110 19.31 11.24 8.60
CA ASN A 110 19.09 9.83 8.90
C ASN A 110 17.89 9.27 8.12
N VAL A 111 16.77 10.02 8.05
CA VAL A 111 15.57 9.62 7.31
C VAL A 111 15.83 9.55 5.81
N VAL A 112 16.40 10.60 5.22
CA VAL A 112 16.62 10.66 3.76
C VAL A 112 17.58 9.57 3.31
N VAL A 113 18.70 9.41 3.99
CA VAL A 113 19.72 8.44 3.62
C VAL A 113 19.21 7.02 3.79
N SER A 114 18.58 6.69 4.92
CA SER A 114 18.13 5.32 5.18
C SER A 114 16.92 4.91 4.34
N LYS A 115 16.01 5.85 4.03
CA LYS A 115 14.72 5.52 3.39
C LYS A 115 14.71 5.80 1.88
N TYR A 116 15.36 6.86 1.42
CA TYR A 116 15.19 7.36 0.05
C TYR A 116 16.38 7.21 -0.87
N PHE A 117 17.61 7.13 -0.36
CA PHE A 117 18.77 6.85 -1.19
C PHE A 117 18.66 5.48 -1.87
N ARG A 118 18.97 5.43 -3.15
CA ARG A 118 18.92 4.19 -3.97
C ARG A 118 20.24 3.45 -3.93
N GLY A 119 20.17 2.18 -4.31
CA GLY A 119 21.30 1.25 -4.27
C GLY A 119 21.52 0.60 -2.89
N HIS A 120 22.27 -0.50 -2.87
CA HIS A 120 22.64 -1.17 -1.63
C HIS A 120 23.82 -0.47 -0.97
N VAL A 121 23.82 -0.34 0.35
CA VAL A 121 24.96 0.22 1.09
C VAL A 121 26.20 -0.60 0.77
N GLY A 122 27.31 0.09 0.51
CA GLY A 122 28.59 -0.53 0.15
C GLY A 122 28.78 -0.83 -1.34
N THR A 123 27.77 -0.58 -2.20
CA THR A 123 27.91 -0.73 -3.66
C THR A 123 28.11 0.61 -4.39
N PRO A 124 28.71 0.60 -5.59
CA PRO A 124 28.90 1.82 -6.38
C PRO A 124 27.59 2.52 -6.77
N GLU A 125 26.48 1.77 -6.88
CA GLU A 125 25.16 2.28 -7.26
C GLU A 125 24.45 2.98 -6.09
N ARG A 126 25.02 2.90 -4.88
CA ARG A 126 24.45 3.57 -3.72
C ARG A 126 24.61 5.08 -3.83
N GLU A 127 23.48 5.80 -3.76
CA GLU A 127 23.50 7.26 -3.65
C GLU A 127 24.26 7.69 -2.39
N ARG A 128 25.08 8.74 -2.53
CA ARG A 128 25.90 9.32 -1.47
C ARG A 128 25.67 10.81 -1.26
N SER A 129 24.79 11.40 -2.06
CA SER A 129 24.52 12.83 -2.01
C SER A 129 23.03 13.13 -2.20
N VAL A 130 22.53 14.09 -1.45
CA VAL A 130 21.19 14.67 -1.67
C VAL A 130 21.09 15.30 -3.07
N LYS A 131 22.21 15.75 -3.67
CA LYS A 131 22.24 16.21 -5.06
C LYS A 131 21.78 15.12 -6.03
N GLN A 132 22.24 13.87 -5.82
CA GLN A 132 21.84 12.73 -6.66
C GLN A 132 20.34 12.44 -6.51
N LEU A 133 19.86 12.38 -5.27
CA LEU A 133 18.44 12.14 -4.98
C LEU A 133 17.53 13.19 -5.62
N ILE A 134 17.80 14.48 -5.38
CA ILE A 134 17.01 15.58 -5.93
C ILE A 134 17.18 15.65 -7.45
N GLY A 135 18.40 15.50 -7.94
CA GLY A 135 18.72 15.60 -9.37
C GLY A 135 17.95 14.59 -10.23
N ARG A 136 17.88 13.31 -9.79
CA ARG A 136 17.14 12.29 -10.56
C ARG A 136 15.63 12.54 -10.59
N VAL A 137 15.05 13.03 -9.48
CA VAL A 137 13.62 13.33 -9.41
C VAL A 137 13.28 14.55 -10.27
N VAL A 138 14.03 15.65 -10.11
CA VAL A 138 13.84 16.86 -10.90
C VAL A 138 14.05 16.60 -12.39
N GLY A 139 15.12 15.86 -12.73
CA GLY A 139 15.40 15.45 -14.11
C GLY A 139 14.22 14.71 -14.73
N ARG A 140 13.71 13.67 -14.07
CA ARG A 140 12.60 12.87 -14.61
C ARG A 140 11.31 13.66 -14.78
N ILE A 141 10.98 14.55 -13.85
CA ILE A 141 9.77 15.39 -13.96
C ILE A 141 9.93 16.37 -15.15
N ALA A 142 11.10 16.98 -15.27
CA ALA A 142 11.38 17.87 -16.40
C ALA A 142 11.34 17.15 -17.75
N ASP A 143 11.86 15.91 -17.83
CA ASP A 143 11.80 15.09 -19.03
C ASP A 143 10.35 14.80 -19.44
N TRP A 144 9.49 14.49 -18.50
CA TRP A 144 8.05 14.34 -18.77
C TRP A 144 7.42 15.65 -19.28
N GLY A 145 7.86 16.78 -18.73
CA GLY A 145 7.40 18.09 -19.20
C GLY A 145 7.82 18.37 -20.65
N ILE A 146 9.05 17.98 -21.02
CA ILE A 146 9.58 18.08 -22.39
C ILE A 146 8.83 17.11 -23.32
N GLU A 147 8.77 15.81 -22.94
CA GLU A 147 8.06 14.76 -23.70
C GLU A 147 6.59 15.11 -23.95
N GLY A 148 5.95 15.73 -22.96
CA GLY A 148 4.56 16.18 -23.02
C GLY A 148 4.33 17.52 -23.70
N GLY A 149 5.40 18.25 -24.07
CA GLY A 149 5.31 19.59 -24.68
C GLY A 149 4.67 20.62 -23.75
N TYR A 150 4.95 20.54 -22.45
CA TYR A 150 4.34 21.43 -21.45
C TYR A 150 5.03 22.79 -21.37
N PHE A 151 6.30 22.92 -21.74
CA PHE A 151 7.05 24.16 -21.66
C PHE A 151 6.97 24.99 -22.96
N ALA A 152 6.95 26.30 -22.84
CA ALA A 152 6.93 27.19 -23.99
C ALA A 152 8.29 27.25 -24.67
N THR A 153 9.38 27.29 -23.92
CA THR A 153 10.77 27.40 -24.40
C THR A 153 11.72 26.51 -23.60
N GLU A 154 12.94 26.32 -24.11
CA GLU A 154 14.01 25.64 -23.36
C GLU A 154 14.40 26.42 -22.09
N SER A 155 14.33 27.75 -22.12
CA SER A 155 14.56 28.58 -20.94
C SER A 155 13.53 28.30 -19.82
N ASP A 156 12.29 27.97 -20.19
CA ASP A 156 11.28 27.58 -19.19
C ASP A 156 11.58 26.22 -18.56
N VAL A 157 12.15 25.28 -19.32
CA VAL A 157 12.68 24.01 -18.77
C VAL A 157 13.77 24.26 -17.75
N ASP A 158 14.74 25.10 -18.07
CA ASP A 158 15.85 25.43 -17.18
C ASP A 158 15.36 26.16 -15.93
N SER A 159 14.42 27.09 -16.10
CA SER A 159 13.77 27.77 -14.98
C SER A 159 13.06 26.78 -14.08
N PHE A 160 12.26 25.87 -14.65
CA PHE A 160 11.54 24.84 -13.89
C PHE A 160 12.50 23.94 -13.10
N ARG A 161 13.58 23.44 -13.75
CA ARG A 161 14.59 22.61 -13.07
C ARG A 161 15.25 23.33 -11.91
N ALA A 162 15.63 24.59 -12.11
CA ALA A 162 16.29 25.37 -11.07
C ALA A 162 15.33 25.69 -9.91
N GLU A 163 14.14 26.19 -10.19
CA GLU A 163 13.13 26.49 -9.17
C GLU A 163 12.80 25.24 -8.33
N LEU A 164 12.57 24.08 -8.98
CA LEU A 164 12.24 22.85 -8.28
C LEU A 164 13.42 22.33 -7.44
N LYS A 165 14.67 22.41 -7.95
CA LYS A 165 15.86 22.08 -7.14
C LYS A 165 15.94 22.98 -5.90
N HIS A 166 15.75 24.29 -6.06
CA HIS A 166 15.78 25.24 -4.95
C HIS A 166 14.74 24.88 -3.87
N LEU A 167 13.49 24.66 -4.28
CA LEU A 167 12.40 24.33 -3.37
C LEU A 167 12.71 23.08 -2.54
N LEU A 168 13.28 22.05 -3.18
CA LEU A 168 13.59 20.77 -2.55
C LEU A 168 14.82 20.86 -1.63
N VAL A 169 15.92 21.47 -2.08
CA VAL A 169 17.17 21.54 -1.29
C VAL A 169 17.02 22.47 -0.09
N GLN A 170 16.20 23.52 -0.21
CA GLN A 170 15.89 24.44 0.87
C GLN A 170 14.75 23.97 1.78
N GLN A 171 14.25 22.73 1.57
CA GLN A 171 13.12 22.14 2.33
C GLN A 171 11.87 23.01 2.34
N LYS A 172 11.64 23.84 1.31
CA LYS A 172 10.40 24.62 1.14
C LYS A 172 9.24 23.76 0.66
N MET A 173 9.53 22.65 0.01
CA MET A 173 8.59 21.59 -0.33
C MET A 173 9.24 20.22 -0.24
N ALA A 174 8.42 19.18 -0.15
CA ALA A 174 8.84 17.80 -0.29
C ALA A 174 7.78 17.02 -1.06
N PHE A 175 8.22 16.07 -1.86
CA PHE A 175 7.35 15.10 -2.48
C PHE A 175 6.97 14.00 -1.48
N ASN A 176 5.90 13.28 -1.77
CA ASN A 176 5.55 12.05 -1.06
C ASN A 176 6.56 10.93 -1.36
N SER A 177 6.61 9.93 -0.49
CA SER A 177 7.59 8.85 -0.56
C SER A 177 7.67 8.10 -1.90
N PRO A 178 6.58 7.76 -2.60
CA PRO A 178 6.67 7.08 -3.90
C PRO A 178 7.45 7.84 -4.97
N VAL A 179 7.40 9.16 -4.96
CA VAL A 179 8.22 9.99 -5.87
C VAL A 179 9.70 9.73 -5.60
N TRP A 180 10.11 9.82 -4.34
CA TRP A 180 11.49 9.57 -3.93
C TRP A 180 11.95 8.14 -4.16
N PHE A 181 11.03 7.15 -4.10
CA PHE A 181 11.38 5.75 -4.34
C PHE A 181 11.54 5.40 -5.81
N ASN A 182 10.76 6.01 -6.69
CA ASN A 182 10.56 5.48 -8.04
C ASN A 182 11.09 6.40 -9.15
N LEU A 183 10.97 7.75 -9.02
CA LEU A 183 11.26 8.65 -10.12
C LEU A 183 12.76 8.73 -10.40
N GLY A 184 13.10 8.68 -11.69
CA GLY A 184 14.46 8.73 -12.18
C GLY A 184 15.30 7.48 -11.84
N VAL A 185 14.68 6.41 -11.35
CA VAL A 185 15.33 5.13 -11.12
C VAL A 185 15.13 4.24 -12.34
N ALA A 186 16.23 3.73 -12.90
CA ALA A 186 16.19 2.82 -14.04
C ALA A 186 15.44 1.53 -13.68
N ASP A 187 14.79 0.91 -14.66
CA ASP A 187 14.09 -0.38 -14.57
C ASP A 187 13.01 -0.46 -13.48
N THR A 188 12.58 0.70 -12.99
CA THR A 188 11.51 0.80 -11.99
C THR A 188 10.30 1.53 -12.60
N PRO A 189 9.06 1.05 -12.36
CA PRO A 189 7.87 1.81 -12.74
C PRO A 189 7.91 3.22 -12.14
N GLN A 190 7.76 4.22 -13.00
CA GLN A 190 7.86 5.63 -12.61
C GLN A 190 6.56 6.08 -11.93
N GLN A 191 6.30 5.58 -10.72
CA GLN A 191 5.09 5.88 -9.95
C GLN A 191 5.26 7.15 -9.13
N ALA A 192 4.48 8.17 -9.44
CA ALA A 192 4.58 9.50 -8.82
C ALA A 192 3.48 9.81 -7.80
N SER A 193 2.47 8.95 -7.68
CA SER A 193 1.34 9.15 -6.75
C SER A 193 1.49 8.31 -5.50
N ALA A 194 1.14 8.90 -4.34
CA ALA A 194 1.19 8.20 -3.06
C ALA A 194 -0.07 7.38 -2.77
N CYS A 195 -1.22 7.83 -3.26
CA CYS A 195 -2.50 7.23 -2.95
C CYS A 195 -3.35 7.10 -4.21
N PHE A 196 -4.07 5.98 -4.29
CA PHE A 196 -4.99 5.66 -5.38
C PHE A 196 -6.35 5.28 -4.79
N ILE A 197 -7.41 5.78 -5.42
CA ILE A 197 -8.78 5.37 -5.11
C ILE A 197 -9.22 4.41 -6.20
N ASN A 198 -9.64 3.21 -5.80
CA ASN A 198 -10.07 2.16 -6.70
C ASN A 198 -11.57 1.90 -6.53
N SER A 199 -12.24 1.55 -7.61
CA SER A 199 -13.60 1.03 -7.61
C SER A 199 -13.59 -0.49 -7.73
N VAL A 200 -14.68 -1.11 -7.30
CA VAL A 200 -14.93 -2.54 -7.45
C VAL A 200 -16.39 -2.76 -7.80
N ASP A 201 -16.65 -3.71 -8.67
CA ASP A 201 -18.00 -4.16 -9.02
C ASP A 201 -18.29 -5.49 -8.31
N ASP A 202 -19.57 -5.83 -8.15
CA ASP A 202 -20.03 -7.04 -7.48
C ASP A 202 -19.86 -8.31 -8.36
N THR A 203 -18.63 -8.51 -8.84
CA THR A 203 -18.23 -9.70 -9.60
C THR A 203 -16.91 -10.23 -9.08
N MET A 204 -16.73 -11.55 -9.11
CA MET A 204 -15.49 -12.17 -8.65
C MET A 204 -14.28 -11.66 -9.44
N GLU A 205 -14.44 -11.41 -10.73
CA GLU A 205 -13.37 -10.89 -11.58
C GLU A 205 -12.93 -9.48 -11.13
N SER A 206 -13.89 -8.59 -10.85
CA SER A 206 -13.59 -7.23 -10.35
C SER A 206 -12.97 -7.27 -8.96
N ILE A 207 -13.48 -8.11 -8.06
CA ILE A 207 -12.97 -8.27 -6.70
C ILE A 207 -11.52 -8.78 -6.72
N MET A 208 -11.21 -9.80 -7.52
CA MET A 208 -9.83 -10.30 -7.67
C MET A 208 -8.95 -9.32 -8.45
N GLY A 209 -9.52 -8.60 -9.39
CA GLY A 209 -8.86 -7.50 -10.10
C GLY A 209 -8.42 -6.38 -9.15
N LEU A 210 -9.27 -6.02 -8.18
CA LEU A 210 -8.93 -5.07 -7.13
C LEU A 210 -7.74 -5.55 -6.30
N ALA A 211 -7.75 -6.82 -5.84
CA ALA A 211 -6.65 -7.41 -5.06
C ALA A 211 -5.31 -7.31 -5.82
N ARG A 212 -5.31 -7.66 -7.12
CA ARG A 212 -4.12 -7.54 -7.97
C ARG A 212 -3.65 -6.10 -8.12
N THR A 213 -4.57 -5.17 -8.34
CA THR A 213 -4.26 -3.75 -8.51
C THR A 213 -3.63 -3.19 -7.25
N GLU A 214 -4.23 -3.43 -6.09
CA GLU A 214 -3.70 -2.99 -4.79
C GLU A 214 -2.30 -3.57 -4.53
N ALA A 215 -2.10 -4.86 -4.81
CA ALA A 215 -0.80 -5.51 -4.67
C ALA A 215 0.31 -4.80 -5.47
N MET A 216 0.01 -4.40 -6.71
CA MET A 216 0.96 -3.68 -7.54
C MET A 216 1.21 -2.24 -7.05
N LEU A 217 0.19 -1.56 -6.52
CA LEU A 217 0.32 -0.24 -5.91
C LEU A 217 1.18 -0.30 -4.65
N PHE A 218 0.96 -1.29 -3.78
CA PHE A 218 1.76 -1.51 -2.57
C PHE A 218 3.22 -1.81 -2.90
N LYS A 219 3.47 -2.64 -3.91
CA LYS A 219 4.83 -2.92 -4.40
C LYS A 219 5.56 -1.63 -4.79
N GLY A 220 4.87 -0.66 -5.39
CA GLY A 220 5.40 0.66 -5.75
C GLY A 220 5.50 1.65 -4.57
N GLY A 221 5.08 1.25 -3.36
CA GLY A 221 5.12 2.09 -2.16
C GLY A 221 3.94 3.05 -2.01
N SER A 222 2.89 2.91 -2.82
CA SER A 222 1.68 3.72 -2.74
C SER A 222 0.62 3.08 -1.86
N GLY A 223 -0.29 3.90 -1.35
CA GLY A 223 -1.49 3.47 -0.66
C GLY A 223 -2.67 3.27 -1.62
N ALA A 224 -3.65 2.49 -1.19
CA ALA A 224 -4.89 2.27 -1.91
C ALA A 224 -6.11 2.45 -0.99
N GLY A 225 -7.14 3.12 -1.50
CA GLY A 225 -8.43 3.25 -0.85
C GLY A 225 -9.53 2.68 -1.74
N SER A 226 -10.45 1.91 -1.15
CA SER A 226 -11.52 1.24 -1.90
C SER A 226 -12.82 1.28 -1.10
N ASN A 227 -13.91 1.70 -1.76
CA ASN A 227 -15.25 1.59 -1.21
C ASN A 227 -15.84 0.24 -1.66
N LEU A 228 -16.14 -0.63 -0.71
CA LEU A 228 -16.64 -1.98 -0.96
C LEU A 228 -18.17 -2.07 -0.96
N SER A 229 -18.87 -0.95 -0.88
CA SER A 229 -20.34 -0.93 -0.76
C SER A 229 -21.09 -1.40 -2.01
N SER A 230 -20.41 -1.53 -3.14
CA SER A 230 -20.95 -2.14 -4.34
C SER A 230 -21.01 -3.67 -4.27
N ILE A 231 -20.26 -4.31 -3.37
CA ILE A 231 -20.28 -5.76 -3.17
C ILE A 231 -21.52 -6.10 -2.37
N ARG A 232 -22.33 -7.06 -2.86
CA ARG A 232 -23.53 -7.53 -2.16
C ARG A 232 -23.22 -8.02 -0.76
N SER A 233 -24.19 -7.86 0.13
CA SER A 233 -24.11 -8.23 1.53
C SER A 233 -24.03 -9.74 1.73
N SER A 234 -23.42 -10.16 2.83
CA SER A 234 -23.45 -11.56 3.32
C SER A 234 -24.87 -12.11 3.58
N ARG A 235 -25.89 -11.23 3.59
CA ARG A 235 -27.30 -11.59 3.78
C ARG A 235 -28.05 -11.78 2.46
N GLU A 236 -27.42 -11.50 1.32
CA GLU A 236 -28.04 -11.62 -0.01
C GLU A 236 -27.75 -12.99 -0.63
N GLN A 237 -28.74 -13.52 -1.33
CA GLN A 237 -28.65 -14.84 -1.93
C GLN A 237 -27.89 -14.82 -3.27
N LEU A 238 -27.20 -15.91 -3.56
CA LEU A 238 -26.57 -16.17 -4.84
C LEU A 238 -27.55 -16.86 -5.80
N ALA A 239 -27.43 -16.59 -7.08
CA ALA A 239 -28.26 -17.19 -8.13
C ALA A 239 -28.21 -18.73 -8.14
N GLY A 240 -27.11 -19.34 -7.71
CA GLY A 240 -26.91 -20.79 -7.60
C GLY A 240 -27.38 -21.40 -6.27
N GLY A 241 -28.01 -20.63 -5.39
CA GLY A 241 -28.33 -20.98 -4.02
C GLY A 241 -27.21 -20.69 -3.02
N GLY A 242 -27.57 -20.58 -1.75
CA GLY A 242 -26.64 -20.13 -0.71
C GLY A 242 -26.56 -18.61 -0.58
N VAL A 243 -25.76 -18.14 0.39
CA VAL A 243 -25.58 -16.71 0.68
C VAL A 243 -24.24 -16.21 0.18
N ALA A 244 -24.14 -14.92 -0.09
CA ALA A 244 -22.90 -14.27 -0.51
C ALA A 244 -21.90 -14.20 0.65
N SER A 245 -20.61 -14.01 0.32
CA SER A 245 -19.56 -13.87 1.33
C SER A 245 -19.55 -12.48 2.00
N GLY A 246 -20.07 -11.46 1.33
CA GLY A 246 -20.10 -10.10 1.79
C GLY A 246 -18.74 -9.37 1.75
N PRO A 247 -18.73 -8.03 1.83
CA PRO A 247 -17.52 -7.22 1.72
C PRO A 247 -16.53 -7.48 2.86
N VAL A 248 -16.97 -7.77 4.08
CA VAL A 248 -16.10 -8.00 5.24
C VAL A 248 -15.24 -9.25 5.07
N SER A 249 -15.80 -10.32 4.47
CA SER A 249 -15.04 -11.53 4.17
C SER A 249 -13.95 -11.27 3.13
N PHE A 250 -14.24 -10.55 2.04
CA PHE A 250 -13.24 -10.18 1.04
C PHE A 250 -12.18 -9.23 1.61
N MET A 251 -12.58 -8.35 2.50
CA MET A 251 -11.69 -7.42 3.18
C MET A 251 -10.58 -8.13 3.97
N ARG A 252 -10.84 -9.32 4.55
CA ARG A 252 -9.79 -10.16 5.18
C ARG A 252 -8.70 -10.55 4.19
N GLY A 253 -9.08 -10.96 2.98
CA GLY A 253 -8.13 -11.29 1.92
C GLY A 253 -7.29 -10.07 1.52
N PHE A 254 -7.93 -8.93 1.29
CA PHE A 254 -7.24 -7.69 0.93
C PHE A 254 -6.28 -7.22 2.04
N ASP A 255 -6.66 -7.32 3.30
CA ASP A 255 -5.82 -6.98 4.45
C ASP A 255 -4.59 -7.89 4.54
N SER A 256 -4.78 -9.19 4.33
CA SER A 256 -3.69 -10.18 4.31
C SER A 256 -2.68 -9.88 3.19
N PHE A 257 -3.14 -9.55 1.98
CA PHE A 257 -2.25 -9.14 0.89
C PHE A 257 -1.46 -7.86 1.24
N ALA A 258 -2.09 -6.89 1.89
CA ALA A 258 -1.43 -5.68 2.36
C ALA A 258 -0.33 -5.99 3.40
N GLY A 259 -0.55 -6.99 4.26
CA GLY A 259 0.43 -7.43 5.26
C GLY A 259 1.67 -8.10 4.66
N VAL A 260 1.50 -8.92 3.62
CA VAL A 260 2.63 -9.69 3.04
C VAL A 260 3.43 -8.92 2.00
N ILE A 261 2.86 -7.87 1.38
CA ILE A 261 3.54 -7.13 0.31
C ILE A 261 4.40 -6.02 0.89
N LYS A 262 5.72 -6.17 0.74
CA LYS A 262 6.70 -5.15 1.15
C LYS A 262 7.07 -4.26 -0.04
N SER A 263 6.97 -2.94 0.13
CA SER A 263 7.28 -1.99 -0.93
C SER A 263 8.77 -1.97 -1.27
N GLY A 264 9.11 -2.38 -2.50
CA GLY A 264 10.45 -2.21 -3.10
C GLY A 264 11.64 -2.68 -2.24
N GLY A 265 11.45 -3.71 -1.40
CA GLY A 265 12.48 -4.17 -0.46
C GLY A 265 12.72 -3.23 0.73
N LYS A 266 11.94 -2.17 0.89
CA LYS A 266 12.00 -1.24 2.01
C LYS A 266 10.91 -1.54 3.04
N THR A 267 11.13 -1.14 4.29
CA THR A 267 10.30 -1.46 5.46
C THR A 267 8.98 -0.69 5.56
N ARG A 268 8.47 -0.11 4.45
CA ARG A 268 7.18 0.58 4.47
C ARG A 268 6.06 -0.44 4.36
N ARG A 269 5.17 -0.48 5.36
CA ARG A 269 3.91 -1.22 5.28
C ARG A 269 3.00 -0.63 4.21
N ALA A 270 2.17 -1.47 3.62
CA ALA A 270 1.09 -1.02 2.76
C ALA A 270 0.17 -0.07 3.52
N ALA A 271 -0.25 1.01 2.87
CA ALA A 271 -1.25 1.91 3.40
C ALA A 271 -2.58 1.61 2.69
N LYS A 272 -3.51 1.00 3.40
CA LYS A 272 -4.82 0.62 2.88
C LYS A 272 -5.93 1.33 3.65
N MET A 273 -6.96 1.79 2.93
CA MET A 273 -8.21 2.23 3.49
C MET A 273 -9.36 1.43 2.87
N VAL A 274 -10.27 0.98 3.69
CA VAL A 274 -11.52 0.34 3.27
C VAL A 274 -12.68 1.19 3.74
N ILE A 275 -13.64 1.42 2.85
CA ILE A 275 -14.82 2.23 3.12
C ILE A 275 -16.05 1.35 2.94
N LEU A 276 -17.03 1.50 3.84
CA LEU A 276 -18.37 0.97 3.67
C LEU A 276 -19.41 2.07 3.94
N ASN A 277 -20.45 2.15 3.11
CA ASN A 277 -21.53 3.08 3.32
C ASN A 277 -22.42 2.65 4.49
N VAL A 278 -22.95 3.61 5.21
CA VAL A 278 -23.78 3.38 6.42
C VAL A 278 -25.12 2.69 6.15
N ASP A 279 -25.57 2.65 4.90
CA ASP A 279 -26.79 1.96 4.45
C ASP A 279 -26.55 0.52 3.96
N HIS A 280 -25.29 0.05 4.00
CA HIS A 280 -24.98 -1.32 3.62
C HIS A 280 -25.45 -2.32 4.69
N PRO A 281 -26.04 -3.49 4.34
CA PRO A 281 -26.53 -4.44 5.33
C PRO A 281 -25.48 -5.02 6.28
N ASP A 282 -24.21 -5.11 5.85
CA ASP A 282 -23.10 -5.61 6.68
C ASP A 282 -22.41 -4.51 7.50
N ILE A 283 -23.02 -3.32 7.62
CA ILE A 283 -22.40 -2.16 8.26
C ILE A 283 -21.97 -2.41 9.71
N ARG A 284 -22.77 -3.13 10.49
CA ARG A 284 -22.45 -3.39 11.89
C ARG A 284 -21.29 -4.38 12.04
N GLU A 285 -21.24 -5.41 11.19
CA GLU A 285 -20.09 -6.32 11.14
C GLU A 285 -18.81 -5.54 10.76
N PHE A 286 -18.91 -4.63 9.79
CA PHE A 286 -17.78 -3.77 9.38
C PHE A 286 -17.30 -2.87 10.52
N ILE A 287 -18.20 -2.18 11.23
CA ILE A 287 -17.88 -1.31 12.37
C ILE A 287 -17.14 -2.09 13.46
N ASN A 288 -17.61 -3.29 13.78
CA ASN A 288 -17.08 -4.07 14.88
C ASN A 288 -15.87 -4.95 14.48
N SER A 289 -15.57 -5.09 13.19
CA SER A 289 -14.58 -6.04 12.69
C SER A 289 -13.20 -5.91 13.37
N LYS A 290 -12.69 -4.69 13.57
CA LYS A 290 -11.40 -4.46 14.25
C LYS A 290 -11.50 -4.63 15.77
N SER A 291 -12.56 -4.13 16.39
CA SER A 291 -12.74 -4.24 17.84
C SER A 291 -12.90 -5.68 18.30
N ASP A 292 -13.50 -6.52 17.47
CA ASP A 292 -13.64 -7.96 17.77
C ASP A 292 -12.32 -8.72 17.60
N GLU A 293 -11.50 -8.33 16.63
CA GLU A 293 -10.14 -8.87 16.47
C GLU A 293 -9.22 -8.40 17.63
N GLU A 294 -9.39 -7.18 18.09
CA GLU A 294 -8.64 -6.65 19.24
C GLU A 294 -8.92 -7.44 20.54
N LYS A 295 -10.19 -7.79 20.79
CA LYS A 295 -10.54 -8.67 21.90
C LYS A 295 -9.85 -10.03 21.82
N LYS A 296 -9.67 -10.57 20.59
CA LYS A 296 -8.91 -11.81 20.38
C LYS A 296 -7.43 -11.64 20.69
N ALA A 297 -6.84 -10.47 20.28
CA ALA A 297 -5.45 -10.16 20.62
C ALA A 297 -5.25 -10.13 22.14
N TRP A 298 -6.13 -9.50 22.87
CA TRP A 298 -6.06 -9.49 24.34
C TRP A 298 -6.13 -10.89 24.96
N ALA A 299 -7.07 -11.72 24.47
CA ALA A 299 -7.15 -13.10 24.92
C ALA A 299 -5.88 -13.91 24.62
N LEU A 300 -5.23 -13.67 23.48
CA LEU A 300 -3.95 -14.29 23.14
C LEU A 300 -2.82 -13.80 24.05
N ILE A 301 -2.78 -12.50 24.35
CA ILE A 301 -1.79 -11.91 25.27
C ILE A 301 -1.97 -12.50 26.68
N ASP A 302 -3.20 -12.62 27.16
CA ASP A 302 -3.52 -13.24 28.46
C ASP A 302 -3.12 -14.73 28.48
N ALA A 303 -3.15 -15.40 27.31
CA ALA A 303 -2.66 -16.76 27.14
C ALA A 303 -1.12 -16.88 27.00
N GLY A 304 -0.40 -15.76 27.04
CA GLY A 304 1.07 -15.72 27.02
C GLY A 304 1.71 -15.48 25.65
N TYR A 305 0.95 -15.10 24.62
CA TYR A 305 1.52 -14.65 23.35
C TYR A 305 2.13 -13.25 23.50
N ASP A 306 3.18 -12.97 22.72
CA ASP A 306 3.81 -11.66 22.71
C ASP A 306 2.84 -10.59 22.21
N GLY A 307 2.70 -9.49 22.96
CA GLY A 307 1.81 -8.37 22.65
C GLY A 307 2.43 -7.27 21.77
N GLY A 308 3.63 -7.50 21.23
CA GLY A 308 4.27 -6.53 20.34
C GLY A 308 3.65 -6.52 18.93
N PHE A 309 3.39 -5.33 18.38
CA PHE A 309 2.74 -5.16 17.06
C PHE A 309 3.52 -5.72 15.87
N ASN A 310 4.82 -5.97 16.02
CA ASN A 310 5.69 -6.39 14.92
C ASN A 310 6.40 -7.72 15.23
N VAL A 311 5.89 -8.49 16.17
CA VAL A 311 6.49 -9.76 16.58
C VAL A 311 5.90 -10.90 15.77
N PRO A 312 6.67 -11.58 14.91
CA PRO A 312 6.19 -12.74 14.17
C PRO A 312 5.67 -13.83 15.13
N GLY A 313 4.46 -14.33 14.89
CA GLY A 313 3.79 -15.31 15.76
C GLY A 313 3.23 -14.72 17.07
N GLY A 314 3.31 -13.42 17.29
CA GLY A 314 2.67 -12.73 18.41
C GLY A 314 1.15 -12.60 18.25
N ALA A 315 0.51 -12.01 19.25
CA ALA A 315 -0.95 -11.83 19.28
C ALA A 315 -1.45 -11.03 18.05
N TYR A 316 -0.78 -9.92 17.73
CA TYR A 316 -1.16 -9.05 16.62
C TYR A 316 -0.82 -9.59 15.23
N ASP A 317 0.11 -10.53 15.13
CA ASP A 317 0.40 -11.24 13.88
C ASP A 317 -0.66 -12.31 13.57
N SER A 318 -1.40 -12.74 14.59
CA SER A 318 -2.38 -13.83 14.53
C SER A 318 -3.81 -13.37 14.25
N ILE A 319 -4.10 -12.07 14.30
CA ILE A 319 -5.43 -11.49 14.12
C ILE A 319 -5.58 -10.76 12.77
N ALA A 320 -6.83 -10.62 12.30
CA ALA A 320 -7.12 -9.96 11.02
C ALA A 320 -7.17 -8.43 11.13
N PHE A 321 -7.25 -7.76 9.98
CA PHE A 321 -7.50 -6.32 9.83
C PHE A 321 -6.43 -5.39 10.43
N GLN A 322 -5.17 -5.83 10.49
CA GLN A 322 -4.08 -5.03 11.05
C GLN A 322 -3.44 -4.06 10.05
N ASN A 323 -3.71 -4.22 8.76
CA ASN A 323 -3.03 -3.49 7.69
C ASN A 323 -3.93 -2.43 7.01
N ALA A 324 -5.23 -2.42 7.31
CA ALA A 324 -6.18 -1.49 6.72
C ALA A 324 -6.82 -0.56 7.76
N ASN A 325 -7.02 0.71 7.38
CA ASN A 325 -7.89 1.63 8.09
C ASN A 325 -9.33 1.44 7.61
N HIS A 326 -10.29 1.44 8.52
CA HIS A 326 -11.72 1.30 8.21
C HIS A 326 -12.40 2.64 8.38
N SER A 327 -13.25 3.01 7.41
CA SER A 327 -14.03 4.25 7.43
C SER A 327 -15.47 3.98 7.02
N VAL A 328 -16.41 4.51 7.77
CA VAL A 328 -17.82 4.49 7.40
C VAL A 328 -18.16 5.78 6.66
N ARG A 329 -18.72 5.65 5.46
CA ARG A 329 -19.26 6.79 4.73
C ARG A 329 -20.68 7.05 5.18
N VAL A 330 -20.88 8.19 5.84
CA VAL A 330 -22.18 8.68 6.28
C VAL A 330 -22.73 9.75 5.34
N THR A 331 -24.05 9.83 5.23
CA THR A 331 -24.75 10.87 4.47
C THR A 331 -25.36 11.91 5.41
N ASP A 332 -25.67 13.09 4.90
CA ASP A 332 -26.39 14.12 5.66
C ASP A 332 -27.73 13.61 6.19
N SER A 333 -28.42 12.76 5.43
CA SER A 333 -29.69 12.16 5.85
C SER A 333 -29.51 11.23 7.04
N PHE A 334 -28.44 10.43 7.08
CA PHE A 334 -28.08 9.61 8.23
C PHE A 334 -27.78 10.48 9.45
N MET A 335 -26.98 11.53 9.29
CA MET A 335 -26.61 12.41 10.40
C MET A 335 -27.82 13.11 10.99
N ARG A 336 -28.73 13.63 10.15
CA ARG A 336 -30.00 14.22 10.62
C ARG A 336 -30.89 13.19 11.33
N SER A 337 -30.95 11.95 10.84
CA SER A 337 -31.69 10.87 11.51
C SER A 337 -31.07 10.52 12.86
N ALA A 338 -29.74 10.47 12.97
CA ALA A 338 -29.06 10.23 14.24
C ALA A 338 -29.30 11.36 15.26
N GLU A 339 -29.27 12.62 14.80
CA GLU A 339 -29.55 13.80 15.62
C GLU A 339 -30.99 13.77 16.13
N ALA A 340 -31.95 13.45 15.28
CA ALA A 340 -33.38 13.32 15.61
C ALA A 340 -33.76 12.02 16.34
N ASN A 341 -32.78 11.13 16.62
CA ASN A 341 -33.02 9.78 17.15
C ASN A 341 -34.01 8.95 16.30
N GLY A 342 -33.96 9.16 14.98
CA GLY A 342 -34.81 8.51 13.99
C GLY A 342 -34.33 7.10 13.61
N SER A 343 -35.07 6.49 12.69
CA SER A 343 -34.74 5.19 12.13
C SER A 343 -33.80 5.31 10.93
N TRP A 344 -33.03 4.27 10.66
CA TRP A 344 -32.16 4.15 9.51
C TRP A 344 -32.27 2.76 8.90
N ASP A 345 -32.52 2.70 7.61
CA ASP A 345 -32.67 1.44 6.88
C ASP A 345 -31.38 1.08 6.16
N THR A 346 -30.95 -0.16 6.30
CA THR A 346 -29.97 -0.77 5.44
C THR A 346 -30.64 -1.42 4.24
N LYS A 347 -29.98 -1.42 3.08
CA LYS A 347 -30.59 -1.81 1.81
C LYS A 347 -29.74 -2.84 1.10
N ALA A 348 -30.38 -3.89 0.60
CA ALA A 348 -29.74 -4.88 -0.26
C ALA A 348 -29.12 -4.20 -1.47
N VAL A 349 -27.88 -4.58 -1.79
CA VAL A 349 -27.11 -3.99 -2.89
C VAL A 349 -27.74 -4.35 -4.24
N THR A 350 -28.24 -5.58 -4.37
CA THR A 350 -28.76 -6.09 -5.64
C THR A 350 -30.20 -5.62 -5.94
N SER A 351 -31.06 -5.52 -4.93
CA SER A 351 -32.50 -5.18 -5.12
C SER A 351 -32.86 -3.78 -4.64
N GLY A 352 -32.11 -3.19 -3.71
CA GLY A 352 -32.46 -1.95 -3.04
C GLY A 352 -33.50 -2.10 -1.93
N ASP A 353 -33.98 -3.32 -1.66
CA ASP A 353 -34.94 -3.58 -0.61
C ASP A 353 -34.37 -3.34 0.78
N VAL A 354 -35.23 -2.94 1.72
CA VAL A 354 -34.84 -2.78 3.11
C VAL A 354 -34.54 -4.16 3.71
N VAL A 355 -33.34 -4.32 4.24
CA VAL A 355 -32.90 -5.57 4.89
C VAL A 355 -33.13 -5.49 6.39
N GLU A 356 -32.78 -4.37 7.01
CA GLU A 356 -32.90 -4.16 8.45
C GLU A 356 -33.05 -2.67 8.77
N THR A 357 -33.82 -2.35 9.81
CA THR A 357 -34.02 -1.00 10.30
C THR A 357 -33.43 -0.84 11.70
N PHE A 358 -32.58 0.14 11.89
CA PHE A 358 -31.93 0.47 13.17
C PHE A 358 -32.30 1.86 13.64
N LYS A 359 -31.97 2.17 14.90
CA LYS A 359 -31.86 3.56 15.32
C LYS A 359 -30.54 4.13 14.83
N ALA A 360 -30.60 5.22 14.06
CA ALA A 360 -29.39 5.84 13.50
C ALA A 360 -28.38 6.25 14.58
N ARG A 361 -28.85 6.70 15.74
CA ARG A 361 -28.00 7.06 16.88
C ARG A 361 -27.26 5.87 17.47
N ASP A 362 -27.83 4.66 17.44
CA ASP A 362 -27.17 3.47 17.95
C ASP A 362 -26.01 3.05 17.04
N ILE A 363 -26.21 3.13 15.71
CA ILE A 363 -25.11 2.90 14.75
C ILE A 363 -23.99 3.93 14.96
N LEU A 364 -24.33 5.21 15.12
CA LEU A 364 -23.32 6.26 15.37
C LEU A 364 -22.57 6.02 16.68
N ARG A 365 -23.24 5.53 17.72
CA ARG A 365 -22.61 5.15 18.99
C ARG A 365 -21.67 3.96 18.82
N GLU A 366 -22.08 2.92 18.08
CA GLU A 366 -21.20 1.77 17.77
C GLU A 366 -19.92 2.20 17.05
N MET A 367 -20.02 3.14 16.11
CA MET A 367 -18.83 3.72 15.46
C MET A 367 -17.92 4.41 16.47
N ALA A 368 -18.50 5.21 17.37
CA ALA A 368 -17.73 5.94 18.38
C ALA A 368 -17.08 4.97 19.39
N ASP A 369 -17.81 3.98 19.86
CA ASP A 369 -17.32 2.99 20.83
C ASP A 369 -16.18 2.15 20.22
N SER A 370 -16.32 1.68 18.96
CA SER A 370 -15.26 0.96 18.26
C SER A 370 -14.03 1.85 18.04
N ALA A 371 -14.21 3.10 17.61
CA ALA A 371 -13.10 4.03 17.43
C ALA A 371 -12.39 4.35 18.76
N HIS A 372 -13.14 4.54 19.83
CA HIS A 372 -12.59 4.79 21.16
C HIS A 372 -11.78 3.60 21.68
N LEU A 373 -12.32 2.38 21.53
CA LEU A 373 -11.62 1.16 21.95
C LEU A 373 -10.26 1.01 21.24
N LEU A 374 -10.24 1.23 19.91
CA LEU A 374 -9.02 1.12 19.12
C LEU A 374 -8.04 2.26 19.35
N SER A 375 -8.50 3.46 19.71
CA SER A 375 -7.64 4.61 20.03
C SER A 375 -6.90 4.49 21.36
N LEU A 376 -7.49 3.84 22.36
CA LEU A 376 -6.87 3.66 23.67
C LEU A 376 -5.62 2.79 23.66
N ILE A 377 -5.44 1.97 22.63
CA ILE A 377 -4.28 1.08 22.46
C ILE A 377 -3.07 1.83 21.92
N HIS A 378 -3.28 2.96 21.27
CA HIS A 378 -2.21 3.76 20.70
C HIS A 378 -1.74 4.93 21.59
N ILE A 379 -2.33 5.04 22.76
CA ILE A 379 -1.94 6.00 23.80
C ILE A 379 -1.17 5.31 24.93
#